data_f74824c61cd2dd4d00a50162b1a930be
#
_entry.id   f74824c61cd2dd4d00a50162b1a930be
#
_cell.length_a   1.000
_cell.length_b   1.000
_cell.length_c   1.000
_cell.angle_alpha   90.00
_cell.angle_beta   90.00
_cell.angle_gamma   90.00
#
_symmetry.space_group_name_H-M   'P 1'
#
loop_
_entity.id
_entity.type
_entity.pdbx_description
1 polymer ?
#
loop_
_entity_poly.entity_id
_entity_poly.type
_entity_poly.pdbx_seq_one_letter_code
_entity_poly.pdbx_strand_id
1 'polypeptide(L)'
;MKIKVNDISMHVEIVGEGKPIVLLHGVGLDHTIWLEMAQLYQDQARFVLLDLRGEGQSETGNANHTLEQMAEDVLGVLNQLGLDQVLLGGHSMGGYIALAFAEKHPERLAGLALIATNAGSDSEEKKAQRYADAEAILKHGSHVLAN
;
A
#
# COMPACT_ATOMS: atom_id res chain seq x y z
N MET A 1 8.83 11.15 -5.37
CA MET A 1 8.60 11.29 -6.83
C MET A 1 7.19 10.85 -7.21
N LYS A 2 6.67 11.20 -8.43
CA LYS A 2 5.39 10.66 -8.91
C LYS A 2 5.60 9.73 -10.09
N ILE A 3 4.91 8.59 -10.08
CA ILE A 3 4.96 7.57 -11.15
C ILE A 3 3.54 7.37 -11.67
N LYS A 4 3.36 7.49 -12.99
CA LYS A 4 2.06 7.26 -13.63
C LYS A 4 1.84 5.76 -13.80
N VAL A 5 0.78 5.25 -13.19
CA VAL A 5 0.34 3.86 -13.29
C VAL A 5 -1.17 3.81 -13.52
N ASN A 6 -1.62 2.95 -14.41
CA ASN A 6 -3.04 2.85 -14.74
C ASN A 6 -3.66 4.24 -15.01
N ASP A 7 -4.67 4.62 -14.25
CA ASP A 7 -5.40 5.90 -14.38
C ASP A 7 -4.96 6.99 -13.38
N ILE A 8 -3.88 6.76 -12.61
CA ILE A 8 -3.42 7.67 -11.54
C ILE A 8 -1.91 7.97 -11.61
N SER A 9 -1.51 9.06 -10.93
CA SER A 9 -0.13 9.31 -10.55
C SER A 9 0.05 8.94 -9.08
N MET A 10 0.86 7.93 -8.81
CA MET A 10 1.21 7.50 -7.46
C MET A 10 2.44 8.23 -6.95
N HIS A 11 2.40 8.65 -5.69
CA HIS A 11 3.59 9.11 -4.99
C HIS A 11 4.43 7.93 -4.51
N VAL A 12 5.73 8.01 -4.79
CA VAL A 12 6.71 6.99 -4.41
C VAL A 12 7.91 7.68 -3.79
N GLU A 13 8.30 7.26 -2.61
CA GLU A 13 9.54 7.66 -1.97
C GLU A 13 10.53 6.49 -2.02
N ILE A 14 11.77 6.77 -2.45
CA ILE A 14 12.83 5.76 -2.55
C ILE A 14 13.95 6.15 -1.61
N VAL A 15 14.32 5.24 -0.70
CA VAL A 15 15.37 5.44 0.30
C VAL A 15 16.33 4.27 0.24
N GLY A 16 17.63 4.57 0.14
CA GLY A 16 18.70 3.57 0.10
C GLY A 16 18.89 2.91 -1.25
N GLU A 17 19.81 1.94 -1.28
CA GLU A 17 20.22 1.19 -2.47
C GLU A 17 20.30 -0.31 -2.15
N GLY A 18 20.30 -1.17 -3.18
CA GLY A 18 20.43 -2.62 -3.03
C GLY A 18 19.15 -3.40 -3.30
N LYS A 19 18.88 -4.44 -2.51
CA LYS A 19 17.70 -5.31 -2.71
C LYS A 19 16.41 -4.54 -2.46
N PRO A 20 15.44 -4.59 -3.38
CA PRO A 20 14.21 -3.80 -3.27
C PRO A 20 13.26 -4.38 -2.21
N ILE A 21 12.84 -3.53 -1.29
CA ILE A 21 11.77 -3.77 -0.32
C ILE A 21 10.68 -2.73 -0.58
N VAL A 22 9.52 -3.19 -0.97
CA VAL A 22 8.34 -2.33 -1.22
C VAL A 22 7.44 -2.39 -0.01
N LEU A 23 7.02 -1.24 0.52
CA LEU A 23 6.21 -1.15 1.72
C LEU A 23 4.90 -0.40 1.46
N LEU A 24 3.80 -1.05 1.87
CA LEU A 24 2.43 -0.56 1.75
C LEU A 24 1.90 -0.19 3.13
N HIS A 25 1.34 1.01 3.26
CA HIS A 25 0.75 1.50 4.51
C HIS A 25 -0.69 1.01 4.72
N GLY A 26 -1.27 1.29 5.88
CA GLY A 26 -2.66 1.02 6.21
C GLY A 26 -3.59 2.17 5.83
N VAL A 27 -4.91 1.96 5.98
CA VAL A 27 -5.94 2.96 5.70
C VAL A 27 -5.73 4.24 6.51
N GLY A 28 -5.87 5.40 5.85
CA GLY A 28 -5.73 6.72 6.48
C GLY A 28 -4.29 7.10 6.84
N LEU A 29 -3.31 6.35 6.34
CA LEU A 29 -1.88 6.59 6.52
C LEU A 29 -1.24 6.92 5.17
N ASP A 30 0.08 7.13 5.17
CA ASP A 30 0.88 7.35 3.98
C ASP A 30 2.29 6.75 4.15
N HIS A 31 3.16 6.95 3.16
CA HIS A 31 4.54 6.44 3.15
C HIS A 31 5.38 6.88 4.38
N THR A 32 5.01 7.97 5.05
CA THR A 32 5.81 8.54 6.14
C THR A 32 5.93 7.63 7.35
N ILE A 33 4.98 6.69 7.54
CA ILE A 33 5.07 5.69 8.62
C ILE A 33 6.32 4.79 8.51
N TRP A 34 6.92 4.73 7.32
CA TRP A 34 8.09 3.90 7.02
C TRP A 34 9.39 4.67 6.96
N LEU A 35 9.36 6.03 6.87
CA LEU A 35 10.52 6.84 6.56
C LEU A 35 11.66 6.69 7.57
N GLU A 36 11.36 6.74 8.86
CA GLU A 36 12.38 6.63 9.89
C GLU A 36 13.10 5.28 9.83
N MET A 37 12.33 4.19 9.70
CA MET A 37 12.88 2.85 9.55
C MET A 37 13.70 2.72 8.26
N ALA A 38 13.18 3.21 7.13
CA ALA A 38 13.88 3.16 5.85
C ALA A 38 15.21 3.94 5.88
N GLN A 39 15.22 5.11 6.51
CA GLN A 39 16.45 5.91 6.70
C GLN A 39 17.46 5.20 7.59
N LEU A 40 17.01 4.54 8.65
CA LEU A 40 17.89 3.80 9.56
C LEU A 40 18.60 2.63 8.87
N TYR A 41 17.94 1.99 7.90
CA TYR A 41 18.44 0.79 7.21
C TYR A 41 18.81 1.04 5.74
N GLN A 42 18.95 2.29 5.30
CA GLN A 42 19.20 2.66 3.91
C GLN A 42 20.47 2.06 3.29
N ASP A 43 21.46 1.73 4.12
CA ASP A 43 22.71 1.09 3.67
C ASP A 43 22.56 -0.43 3.45
N GLN A 44 21.42 -1.03 3.82
CA GLN A 44 21.19 -2.47 3.77
C GLN A 44 20.19 -2.87 2.66
N ALA A 45 19.29 -1.96 2.28
CA ALA A 45 18.26 -2.24 1.29
C ALA A 45 17.78 -0.96 0.58
N ARG A 46 17.16 -1.15 -0.58
CA ARG A 46 16.43 -0.11 -1.31
C ARG A 46 14.95 -0.17 -0.94
N PHE A 47 14.51 0.76 -0.12
CA PHE A 47 13.11 0.88 0.28
C PHE A 47 12.33 1.68 -0.76
N VAL A 48 11.20 1.14 -1.19
CA VAL A 48 10.23 1.78 -2.10
C VAL A 48 8.93 1.92 -1.32
N LEU A 49 8.64 3.14 -0.89
CA LEU A 49 7.53 3.48 -0.02
C LEU A 49 6.43 4.12 -0.87
N LEU A 50 5.26 3.52 -0.89
CA LEU A 50 4.15 3.96 -1.74
C LEU A 50 3.10 4.69 -0.91
N ASP A 51 2.57 5.79 -1.46
CA ASP A 51 1.24 6.25 -1.09
C ASP A 51 0.23 5.50 -1.95
N LEU A 52 -0.68 4.79 -1.31
CA LEU A 52 -1.70 4.02 -2.00
C LEU A 52 -2.70 4.93 -2.72
N ARG A 53 -3.42 4.38 -3.70
CA ARG A 53 -4.48 5.06 -4.44
C ARG A 53 -5.43 5.81 -3.50
N GLY A 54 -5.60 7.12 -3.72
CA GLY A 54 -6.50 8.00 -2.95
C GLY A 54 -5.98 8.42 -1.58
N GLU A 55 -4.75 8.04 -1.20
CA GLU A 55 -4.16 8.37 0.09
C GLU A 55 -2.83 9.12 -0.09
N GLY A 56 -2.40 9.84 0.96
CA GLY A 56 -1.19 10.65 0.93
C GLY A 56 -1.16 11.66 -0.22
N GLN A 57 -0.13 11.57 -1.06
CA GLN A 57 0.07 12.44 -2.21
C GLN A 57 -0.35 11.77 -3.55
N SER A 58 -0.89 10.54 -3.50
CA SER A 58 -1.38 9.82 -4.68
C SER A 58 -2.76 10.28 -5.12
N GLU A 59 -3.01 10.21 -6.43
CA GLU A 59 -4.32 10.53 -7.00
C GLU A 59 -5.34 9.44 -6.68
N THR A 60 -6.60 9.83 -6.60
CA THR A 60 -7.73 8.92 -6.40
C THR A 60 -8.05 8.13 -7.67
N GLY A 61 -8.01 8.81 -8.85
CA GLY A 61 -8.41 8.23 -10.13
C GLY A 61 -9.92 8.00 -10.23
N ASN A 62 -10.32 7.29 -11.28
CA ASN A 62 -11.72 6.99 -11.60
C ASN A 62 -12.08 5.51 -11.42
N ALA A 63 -11.09 4.63 -11.25
CA ALA A 63 -11.31 3.20 -11.05
C ALA A 63 -11.85 2.91 -9.63
N ASN A 64 -12.48 1.76 -9.46
CA ASN A 64 -12.89 1.28 -8.15
C ASN A 64 -11.66 1.03 -7.27
N HIS A 65 -11.77 1.35 -6.00
CA HIS A 65 -10.71 1.13 -5.00
C HIS A 65 -10.81 -0.30 -4.43
N THR A 66 -10.67 -1.31 -5.30
CA THR A 66 -10.61 -2.71 -4.85
C THR A 66 -9.17 -3.08 -4.50
N LEU A 67 -9.01 -4.13 -3.68
CA LEU A 67 -7.67 -4.65 -3.33
C LEU A 67 -6.92 -5.11 -4.58
N GLU A 68 -7.64 -5.71 -5.53
CA GLU A 68 -7.09 -6.17 -6.80
C GLU A 68 -6.60 -5.00 -7.67
N GLN A 69 -7.36 -3.90 -7.73
CA GLN A 69 -6.93 -2.71 -8.47
C GLN A 69 -5.69 -2.08 -7.83
N MET A 70 -5.65 -2.01 -6.50
CA MET A 70 -4.48 -1.50 -5.78
C MET A 70 -3.25 -2.42 -5.97
N ALA A 71 -3.44 -3.74 -6.05
CA ALA A 71 -2.37 -4.67 -6.39
C ALA A 71 -1.83 -4.44 -7.81
N GLU A 72 -2.70 -4.16 -8.79
CA GLU A 72 -2.27 -3.80 -10.16
C GLU A 72 -1.55 -2.44 -10.19
N ASP A 73 -1.90 -1.50 -9.32
CA ASP A 73 -1.15 -0.24 -9.19
C ASP A 73 0.27 -0.49 -8.65
N VAL A 74 0.42 -1.37 -7.65
CA VAL A 74 1.73 -1.80 -7.17
C VAL A 74 2.54 -2.43 -8.30
N LEU A 75 1.95 -3.36 -9.07
CA LEU A 75 2.61 -3.96 -10.23
C LEU A 75 3.07 -2.89 -11.24
N GLY A 76 2.22 -1.91 -11.51
CA GLY A 76 2.54 -0.79 -12.38
C GLY A 76 3.78 -0.02 -11.90
N VAL A 77 3.88 0.25 -10.60
CA VAL A 77 5.07 0.89 -10.01
C VAL A 77 6.31 0.02 -10.18
N LEU A 78 6.23 -1.30 -9.89
CA LEU A 78 7.35 -2.22 -10.07
C LEU A 78 7.87 -2.20 -11.52
N ASN A 79 6.95 -2.24 -12.49
CA ASN A 79 7.28 -2.21 -13.91
C ASN A 79 7.98 -0.89 -14.32
N GLN A 80 7.48 0.24 -13.85
CA GLN A 80 8.06 1.56 -14.13
C GLN A 80 9.46 1.73 -13.50
N LEU A 81 9.70 1.09 -12.36
CA LEU A 81 11.00 1.11 -11.68
C LEU A 81 11.97 0.02 -12.16
N GLY A 82 11.54 -0.87 -13.07
CA GLY A 82 12.34 -1.99 -13.57
C GLY A 82 12.69 -3.01 -12.48
N LEU A 83 11.76 -3.22 -11.51
CA LEU A 83 11.94 -4.17 -10.41
C LEU A 83 11.29 -5.51 -10.77
N ASP A 84 12.09 -6.54 -11.03
CA ASP A 84 11.58 -7.86 -11.40
C ASP A 84 10.97 -8.60 -10.22
N GLN A 85 11.71 -8.71 -9.12
CA GLN A 85 11.27 -9.33 -7.88
C GLN A 85 11.58 -8.45 -6.68
N VAL A 86 10.63 -8.38 -5.73
CA VAL A 86 10.75 -7.56 -4.53
C VAL A 86 10.34 -8.34 -3.27
N LEU A 87 10.86 -7.94 -2.12
CA LEU A 87 10.20 -8.21 -0.85
C LEU A 87 9.05 -7.20 -0.72
N LEU A 88 7.82 -7.70 -0.65
CA LEU A 88 6.62 -6.86 -0.48
C LEU A 88 6.13 -6.94 0.95
N GLY A 89 6.10 -5.80 1.65
CA GLY A 89 5.58 -5.67 3.01
C GLY A 89 4.29 -4.86 3.03
N GLY A 90 3.29 -5.30 3.78
CA GLY A 90 2.02 -4.58 3.92
C GLY A 90 1.53 -4.51 5.36
N HIS A 91 1.22 -3.29 5.82
CA HIS A 91 0.63 -3.02 7.12
C HIS A 91 -0.89 -2.92 7.01
N SER A 92 -1.63 -3.64 7.87
CA SER A 92 -3.10 -3.56 7.94
C SER A 92 -3.74 -3.77 6.55
N MET A 93 -4.41 -2.74 5.98
CA MET A 93 -4.96 -2.76 4.62
C MET A 93 -3.89 -3.04 3.56
N GLY A 94 -2.69 -2.47 3.70
CA GLY A 94 -1.56 -2.80 2.82
C GLY A 94 -1.21 -4.28 2.82
N GLY A 95 -1.46 -5.00 3.92
CA GLY A 95 -1.32 -6.46 3.99
C GLY A 95 -2.36 -7.19 3.14
N TYR A 96 -3.60 -6.70 3.08
CA TYR A 96 -4.63 -7.28 2.18
C TYR A 96 -4.26 -7.08 0.71
N ILE A 97 -3.72 -5.90 0.37
CA ILE A 97 -3.24 -5.61 -0.99
C ILE A 97 -2.04 -6.52 -1.33
N ALA A 98 -1.11 -6.71 -0.39
CA ALA A 98 0.05 -7.57 -0.59
C ALA A 98 -0.36 -9.05 -0.78
N LEU A 99 -1.43 -9.52 -0.12
CA LEU A 99 -1.99 -10.85 -0.33
C LEU A 99 -2.66 -10.96 -1.71
N ALA A 100 -3.45 -9.97 -2.14
CA ALA A 100 -4.04 -9.93 -3.47
C ALA A 100 -2.94 -9.89 -4.57
N PHE A 101 -1.86 -9.17 -4.32
CA PHE A 101 -0.68 -9.16 -5.20
C PHE A 101 -0.03 -10.54 -5.27
N ALA A 102 0.17 -11.20 -4.12
CA ALA A 102 0.79 -12.53 -4.06
C ALA A 102 -0.04 -13.61 -4.77
N GLU A 103 -1.37 -13.49 -4.76
CA GLU A 103 -2.26 -14.39 -5.49
C GLU A 103 -2.12 -14.25 -7.00
N LYS A 104 -2.01 -13.00 -7.51
CA LYS A 104 -1.98 -12.72 -8.95
C LYS A 104 -0.59 -12.74 -9.56
N HIS A 105 0.42 -12.32 -8.81
CA HIS A 105 1.78 -12.06 -9.31
C HIS A 105 2.85 -12.71 -8.42
N PRO A 106 2.72 -14.01 -8.06
CA PRO A 106 3.67 -14.67 -7.15
C PRO A 106 5.11 -14.66 -7.68
N GLU A 107 5.29 -14.65 -9.02
CA GLU A 107 6.60 -14.60 -9.67
C GLU A 107 7.35 -13.28 -9.43
N ARG A 108 6.63 -12.22 -9.03
CA ARG A 108 7.21 -10.90 -8.75
C ARG A 108 7.66 -10.75 -7.29
N LEU A 109 7.51 -11.81 -6.47
CA LEU A 109 7.85 -11.79 -5.06
C LEU A 109 9.13 -12.57 -4.77
N ALA A 110 10.12 -11.92 -4.19
CA ALA A 110 11.24 -12.54 -3.50
C ALA A 110 10.87 -12.92 -2.04
N GLY A 111 9.83 -12.29 -1.49
CA GLY A 111 9.30 -12.55 -0.16
C GLY A 111 8.09 -11.69 0.14
N LEU A 112 7.33 -12.08 1.17
CA LEU A 112 6.13 -11.39 1.64
C LEU A 112 6.22 -11.14 3.15
N ALA A 113 5.97 -9.92 3.59
CA ALA A 113 5.90 -9.53 4.99
C ALA A 113 4.51 -8.98 5.34
N LEU A 114 3.82 -9.64 6.27
CA LEU A 114 2.50 -9.25 6.75
C LEU A 114 2.64 -8.59 8.12
N ILE A 115 2.32 -7.30 8.21
CA ILE A 115 2.58 -6.47 9.38
C ILE A 115 1.25 -6.01 9.96
N ALA A 116 0.94 -6.43 11.20
CA ALA A 116 -0.30 -6.11 11.90
C ALA A 116 -1.56 -6.28 11.02
N THR A 117 -1.63 -7.40 10.31
CA THR A 117 -2.71 -7.76 9.38
C THR A 117 -3.05 -9.24 9.50
N ASN A 118 -4.10 -9.69 8.82
CA ASN A 118 -4.49 -11.10 8.77
C ASN A 118 -5.07 -11.46 7.39
N ALA A 119 -5.15 -12.76 7.08
CA ALA A 119 -5.73 -13.26 5.84
C ALA A 119 -7.21 -13.68 5.98
N GLY A 120 -7.79 -13.56 7.18
CA GLY A 120 -9.16 -13.97 7.45
C GLY A 120 -10.18 -12.93 7.00
N SER A 121 -11.37 -13.39 6.60
CA SER A 121 -12.50 -12.51 6.33
C SER A 121 -12.94 -11.79 7.61
N ASP A 122 -13.42 -10.56 7.47
CA ASP A 122 -14.03 -9.83 8.58
C ASP A 122 -15.29 -10.55 9.09
N SER A 123 -15.49 -10.53 10.39
CA SER A 123 -16.77 -10.92 10.99
C SER A 123 -17.89 -9.96 10.55
N GLU A 124 -19.14 -10.38 10.66
CA GLU A 124 -20.28 -9.51 10.31
C GLU A 124 -20.29 -8.21 11.14
N GLU A 125 -19.91 -8.30 12.42
CA GLU A 125 -19.77 -7.15 13.31
C GLU A 125 -18.70 -6.17 12.79
N LYS A 126 -17.55 -6.69 12.38
CA LYS A 126 -16.44 -5.88 11.84
C LYS A 126 -16.79 -5.25 10.49
N LYS A 127 -17.53 -5.97 9.64
CA LYS A 127 -18.07 -5.40 8.39
C LYS A 127 -19.02 -4.24 8.67
N ALA A 128 -19.96 -4.43 9.61
CA ALA A 128 -20.90 -3.38 10.01
C ALA A 128 -20.17 -2.15 10.54
N GLN A 129 -19.13 -2.33 11.36
CA GLN A 129 -18.31 -1.22 11.84
C GLN A 129 -17.62 -0.47 10.69
N ARG A 130 -17.02 -1.18 9.72
CA ARG A 130 -16.39 -0.54 8.55
C ARG A 130 -17.38 0.29 7.73
N TYR A 131 -18.62 -0.18 7.56
CA TYR A 131 -19.65 0.61 6.88
C TYR A 131 -20.03 1.85 7.66
N ALA A 132 -20.16 1.75 8.98
CA ALA A 132 -20.44 2.91 9.85
C ALA A 132 -19.30 3.94 9.79
N ASP A 133 -18.05 3.49 9.81
CA ASP A 133 -16.87 4.35 9.68
C ASP A 133 -16.85 5.05 8.31
N ALA A 134 -17.14 4.34 7.24
CA ALA A 134 -17.23 4.91 5.89
C ALA A 134 -18.32 5.98 5.79
N GLU A 135 -19.51 5.75 6.37
CA GLU A 135 -20.58 6.76 6.44
C GLU A 135 -20.16 7.99 7.26
N ALA A 136 -19.45 7.78 8.36
CA ALA A 136 -18.96 8.89 9.19
C ALA A 136 -17.93 9.73 8.43
N ILE A 137 -17.02 9.09 7.69
CA ILE A 137 -16.02 9.78 6.83
C ILE A 137 -16.73 10.61 5.75
N LEU A 138 -17.74 10.06 5.09
CA LEU A 138 -18.49 10.75 4.05
C LEU A 138 -19.23 11.99 4.59
N LYS A 139 -19.70 11.94 5.83
CA LYS A 139 -20.43 13.04 6.48
C LYS A 139 -19.54 14.10 7.09
N HIS A 140 -18.41 13.69 7.66
CA HIS A 140 -17.62 14.54 8.55
C HIS A 140 -16.16 14.70 8.11
N GLY A 141 -15.71 13.96 7.07
CA GLY A 141 -14.32 13.96 6.61
C GLY A 141 -13.45 12.95 7.34
N SER A 142 -12.24 12.74 6.81
CA SER A 142 -11.32 11.68 7.27
C SER A 142 -10.77 11.88 8.69
N HIS A 143 -10.89 13.08 9.27
CA HIS A 143 -10.43 13.35 10.64
C HIS A 143 -11.14 12.51 11.72
N VAL A 144 -12.30 11.91 11.40
CA VAL A 144 -13.00 10.99 12.31
C VAL A 144 -12.21 9.70 12.57
N LEU A 145 -11.23 9.37 11.73
CA LEU A 145 -10.33 8.22 11.94
C LEU A 145 -9.21 8.49 12.95
N ALA A 146 -9.01 9.75 13.35
CA ALA A 146 -7.93 10.16 14.25
C ALA A 146 -8.30 10.08 15.75
N ASN A 147 -9.50 9.59 16.11
CA ASN A 147 -9.99 9.48 17.48
C ASN A 147 -10.05 8.04 17.98
#